data_30d50d7398b9178968178152a94b3268
#
_entry.id   30d50d7398b9178968178152a94b3268
#
_cell.length_a   1.000
_cell.length_b   1.000
_cell.length_c   1.000
_cell.angle_alpha   90.00
_cell.angle_beta   90.00
_cell.angle_gamma   90.00
#
_symmetry.space_group_name_H-M   'P 1'
#
loop_
_entity.id
_entity.type
_entity.pdbx_description
1 polymer ?
#
loop_
_entity_poly.entity_id
_entity_poly.type
_entity_poly.pdbx_seq_one_letter_code
_entity_poly.pdbx_strand_id
1 'polypeptide(L)'
;VNVSTTMPSCVNDAIVNAPLLAAKVDFIAPSFEWPETQTFNLTYEREMGDWLFTSTYLNSEQEEANYRILDAGTGISGDKPLPAVLTAPDGRPILSQSESQFKTTKFGLYTNDGAQREVFSVQMSRLFNDGEGAFSIGYTHQNIDMICSMQSSTSHSNYGKCPASDFQYRSASRSIYETEHRLFATLSSTHYFFGPESPTTFNLFFERKSGLPGTVTFDTFSSPGRYQTQAFGHERRTNDDSAQLLYIPSGVN
;
A
#
# COMPACT_ATOMS: atom_id res chain seq x y z
N VAL A 1 13.75 49.93 18.58
CA VAL A 1 14.26 48.58 18.88
C VAL A 1 15.05 48.13 17.66
N ASN A 2 16.40 48.15 17.75
CA ASN A 2 17.24 47.61 16.68
C ASN A 2 17.18 46.10 16.73
N VAL A 3 16.52 45.49 15.76
CA VAL A 3 16.53 44.03 15.60
C VAL A 3 17.87 43.67 14.96
N SER A 4 18.76 43.02 15.69
CA SER A 4 20.01 42.47 15.15
C SER A 4 19.69 41.38 14.12
N THR A 5 20.20 41.51 12.92
CA THR A 5 20.12 40.48 11.86
C THR A 5 21.20 39.43 12.01
N THR A 6 22.08 39.56 13.00
CA THR A 6 23.15 38.59 13.29
C THR A 6 22.73 37.64 14.40
N MET A 7 23.06 36.38 14.23
CA MET A 7 22.79 35.33 15.23
C MET A 7 23.55 35.67 16.53
N PRO A 8 22.90 35.63 17.72
CA PRO A 8 23.58 35.81 18.98
C PRO A 8 24.78 34.85 19.13
N SER A 9 25.90 35.33 19.70
CA SER A 9 27.10 34.51 19.85
C SER A 9 26.85 33.21 20.63
N CYS A 10 26.03 33.27 21.67
CA CYS A 10 25.68 32.05 22.46
C CYS A 10 24.96 30.98 21.64
N VAL A 11 24.18 31.37 20.63
CA VAL A 11 23.52 30.38 19.73
C VAL A 11 24.52 29.84 18.74
N ASN A 12 25.40 30.71 18.19
CA ASN A 12 26.47 30.26 17.32
C ASN A 12 27.44 29.32 18.02
N ASP A 13 27.83 29.63 19.26
CA ASP A 13 28.71 28.79 20.08
C ASP A 13 28.05 27.44 20.40
N ALA A 14 26.73 27.42 20.67
CA ALA A 14 25.97 26.19 20.88
C ALA A 14 25.93 25.31 19.63
N ILE A 15 25.78 25.91 18.42
CA ILE A 15 25.78 25.17 17.16
C ILE A 15 27.17 24.62 16.84
N VAL A 16 28.22 25.43 17.02
CA VAL A 16 29.61 25.03 16.73
C VAL A 16 30.09 23.92 17.68
N ASN A 17 29.67 23.95 18.94
CA ASN A 17 30.05 22.97 19.96
C ASN A 17 29.05 21.82 20.11
N ALA A 18 27.92 21.85 19.38
CA ALA A 18 27.00 20.73 19.39
C ALA A 18 27.68 19.48 18.82
N PRO A 19 27.50 18.29 19.45
CA PRO A 19 27.95 17.07 18.85
C PRO A 19 27.31 16.94 17.47
N LEU A 20 28.12 16.72 16.42
CA LEU A 20 27.62 16.46 15.08
C LEU A 20 26.73 15.21 15.14
N LEU A 21 25.43 15.42 15.15
CA LEU A 21 24.48 14.34 14.96
C LEU A 21 24.63 13.85 13.51
N ALA A 22 24.75 12.55 13.34
CA ALA A 22 24.77 11.97 11.99
C ALA A 22 23.51 12.40 11.24
N ALA A 23 23.69 13.09 10.13
CA ALA A 23 22.60 13.59 9.34
C ALA A 23 21.80 12.43 8.73
N LYS A 24 20.47 12.45 8.89
CA LYS A 24 19.58 11.63 8.08
C LYS A 24 19.54 12.23 6.68
N VAL A 25 19.80 11.44 5.66
CA VAL A 25 19.83 11.90 4.27
C VAL A 25 18.86 11.07 3.46
N ASP A 26 17.91 11.76 2.85
CA ASP A 26 17.02 11.17 1.86
C ASP A 26 17.44 11.68 0.47
N PHE A 27 17.46 10.80 -0.51
CA PHE A 27 17.78 11.19 -1.88
C PHE A 27 16.96 10.37 -2.88
N ILE A 28 16.92 10.84 -4.09
CA ILE A 28 16.34 10.13 -5.24
C ILE A 28 17.47 9.35 -5.89
N ALA A 29 17.29 8.03 -6.06
CA ALA A 29 18.28 7.20 -6.71
C ALA A 29 18.50 7.66 -8.17
N PRO A 30 19.74 7.59 -8.71
CA PRO A 30 19.99 7.90 -10.12
C PRO A 30 19.19 7.03 -11.08
N SER A 31 18.82 5.84 -10.65
CA SER A 31 17.98 4.88 -11.38
C SER A 31 16.48 5.07 -11.14
N PHE A 32 16.06 6.10 -10.43
CA PHE A 32 14.65 6.36 -10.18
C PHE A 32 13.99 6.88 -11.45
N GLU A 33 12.92 6.19 -11.85
CA GLU A 33 12.00 6.63 -12.88
C GLU A 33 10.65 6.96 -12.23
N TRP A 34 9.92 7.91 -12.82
CA TRP A 34 8.58 8.20 -12.31
C TRP A 34 7.68 7.01 -12.57
N PRO A 35 6.95 6.52 -11.55
CA PRO A 35 6.08 5.37 -11.72
C PRO A 35 5.08 5.59 -12.85
N GLU A 36 5.03 4.62 -13.75
CA GLU A 36 4.08 4.58 -14.86
C GLU A 36 3.00 3.54 -14.61
N THR A 37 1.85 3.74 -15.24
CA THR A 37 0.74 2.80 -15.22
C THR A 37 0.25 2.57 -16.64
N GLN A 38 0.23 1.31 -17.07
CA GLN A 38 -0.39 0.89 -18.31
C GLN A 38 -1.71 0.20 -18.00
N THR A 39 -2.78 0.61 -18.66
CA THR A 39 -4.11 0.03 -18.44
C THR A 39 -4.74 -0.38 -19.77
N PHE A 40 -5.14 -1.63 -19.84
CA PHE A 40 -5.99 -2.16 -20.89
C PHE A 40 -7.39 -2.40 -20.35
N ASN A 41 -8.41 -1.91 -21.07
CA ASN A 41 -9.81 -2.12 -20.73
C ASN A 41 -10.57 -2.59 -21.95
N LEU A 42 -11.32 -3.68 -21.78
CA LEU A 42 -12.24 -4.21 -22.80
C LEU A 42 -13.63 -4.34 -22.22
N THR A 43 -14.58 -3.67 -22.82
CA THR A 43 -16.00 -3.77 -22.42
C THR A 43 -16.81 -4.34 -23.59
N TYR A 44 -17.64 -5.33 -23.28
CA TYR A 44 -18.63 -5.90 -24.19
C TYR A 44 -20.03 -5.64 -23.65
N GLU A 45 -20.89 -5.10 -24.50
CA GLU A 45 -22.29 -4.84 -24.18
C GLU A 45 -23.20 -5.51 -25.21
N ARG A 46 -24.30 -6.07 -24.73
CA ARG A 46 -25.32 -6.70 -25.59
C ARG A 46 -26.69 -6.56 -24.99
N GLU A 47 -27.62 -6.10 -25.83
CA GLU A 47 -29.04 -6.16 -25.55
C GLU A 47 -29.60 -7.56 -25.89
N MET A 48 -30.38 -8.13 -24.98
CA MET A 48 -31.04 -9.42 -25.11
C MET A 48 -32.49 -9.27 -24.66
N GLY A 49 -33.37 -8.89 -25.60
CA GLY A 49 -34.73 -8.46 -25.29
C GLY A 49 -34.70 -7.21 -24.39
N ASP A 50 -35.37 -7.25 -23.26
CA ASP A 50 -35.39 -6.13 -22.29
C ASP A 50 -34.17 -6.08 -21.34
N TRP A 51 -33.21 -6.96 -21.53
CA TRP A 51 -32.00 -7.05 -20.68
C TRP A 51 -30.81 -6.44 -21.38
N LEU A 52 -30.06 -5.63 -20.65
CA LEU A 52 -28.71 -5.20 -21.03
C LEU A 52 -27.69 -6.05 -20.26
N PHE A 53 -26.86 -6.76 -20.99
CA PHE A 53 -25.70 -7.47 -20.48
C PHE A 53 -24.45 -6.63 -20.74
N THR A 54 -23.64 -6.45 -19.69
CA THR A 54 -22.35 -5.77 -19.77
C THR A 54 -21.28 -6.67 -19.14
N SER A 55 -20.17 -6.85 -19.84
CA SER A 55 -18.97 -7.54 -19.31
C SER A 55 -17.76 -6.65 -19.53
N THR A 56 -16.95 -6.49 -18.48
CA THR A 56 -15.74 -5.66 -18.53
C THR A 56 -14.56 -6.45 -18.00
N TYR A 57 -13.46 -6.41 -18.73
CA TYR A 57 -12.14 -6.88 -18.31
C TYR A 57 -11.18 -5.70 -18.28
N LEU A 58 -10.49 -5.51 -17.17
CA LEU A 58 -9.45 -4.52 -16.97
C LEU A 58 -8.19 -5.22 -16.52
N ASN A 59 -7.08 -4.92 -17.20
CA ASN A 59 -5.73 -5.27 -16.77
C ASN A 59 -4.92 -3.99 -16.65
N SER A 60 -4.20 -3.84 -15.55
CA SER A 60 -3.33 -2.70 -15.32
C SER A 60 -2.02 -3.18 -14.71
N GLU A 61 -0.92 -2.81 -15.32
CA GLU A 61 0.43 -2.97 -14.80
C GLU A 61 0.90 -1.62 -14.28
N GLN A 62 1.49 -1.62 -13.10
CA GLN A 62 1.89 -0.39 -12.43
C GLN A 62 3.29 -0.55 -11.83
N GLU A 63 4.10 0.45 -12.03
CA GLU A 63 5.32 0.66 -11.25
C GLU A 63 4.99 1.39 -9.96
N GLU A 64 5.71 1.07 -8.88
CA GLU A 64 5.54 1.73 -7.59
C GLU A 64 6.87 2.20 -7.03
N ALA A 65 6.86 3.42 -6.48
CA ALA A 65 8.02 3.96 -5.77
C ALA A 65 8.13 3.33 -4.38
N ASN A 66 9.37 3.03 -3.97
CA ASN A 66 9.64 2.61 -2.60
C ASN A 66 10.99 3.13 -2.08
N TYR A 67 11.18 3.06 -0.77
CA TYR A 67 12.43 3.43 -0.13
C TYR A 67 13.28 2.21 0.19
N ARG A 68 14.61 2.35 0.00
CA ARG A 68 15.62 1.38 0.45
C ARG A 68 16.59 2.06 1.41
N ILE A 69 17.09 1.32 2.38
CA ILE A 69 18.18 1.78 3.26
C ILE A 69 19.50 1.58 2.53
N LEU A 70 20.37 2.57 2.61
CA LEU A 70 21.69 2.52 2.02
C LEU A 70 22.77 2.28 3.04
N ASP A 71 23.86 1.68 2.58
CA ASP A 71 25.06 1.49 3.38
C ASP A 71 25.70 2.85 3.73
N ALA A 72 25.80 3.12 5.03
CA ALA A 72 26.38 4.36 5.54
C ALA A 72 27.88 4.50 5.21
N GLY A 73 28.57 3.38 4.93
CA GLY A 73 30.01 3.35 4.64
C GLY A 73 30.40 3.78 3.21
N THR A 74 29.44 3.75 2.28
CA THR A 74 29.74 3.97 0.83
C THR A 74 29.66 5.42 0.36
N GLY A 75 29.36 6.38 1.26
CA GLY A 75 29.20 7.80 0.89
C GLY A 75 27.91 8.05 0.08
N ILE A 76 27.70 9.33 -0.31
CA ILE A 76 26.49 9.75 -1.10
C ILE A 76 26.55 9.23 -2.53
N SER A 77 27.74 8.87 -3.04
CA SER A 77 27.93 8.37 -4.40
C SER A 77 27.66 6.88 -4.56
N GLY A 78 27.39 6.15 -3.46
CA GLY A 78 27.12 4.73 -3.49
C GLY A 78 25.62 4.46 -3.52
N ASP A 79 25.12 4.13 -4.67
CA ASP A 79 23.75 3.65 -4.95
C ASP A 79 23.55 2.20 -4.45
N LYS A 80 24.29 1.83 -3.38
CA LYS A 80 24.30 0.46 -2.88
C LYS A 80 23.36 0.34 -1.69
N PRO A 81 22.30 -0.48 -1.82
CA PRO A 81 21.47 -0.87 -0.69
C PRO A 81 22.32 -1.52 0.42
N LEU A 82 21.90 -1.36 1.66
CA LEU A 82 22.53 -2.02 2.78
C LEU A 82 22.51 -3.55 2.55
N PRO A 83 23.68 -4.23 2.53
CA PRO A 83 23.72 -5.65 2.29
C PRO A 83 23.18 -6.46 3.46
N ALA A 84 22.61 -7.63 3.18
CA ALA A 84 22.28 -8.60 4.21
C ALA A 84 23.57 -9.11 4.87
N VAL A 85 23.56 -9.17 6.20
CA VAL A 85 24.68 -9.75 7.00
C VAL A 85 24.47 -11.23 7.28
N LEU A 86 23.23 -11.68 7.33
CA LEU A 86 22.80 -13.08 7.53
C LEU A 86 21.50 -13.34 6.79
N THR A 87 21.11 -14.60 6.75
CA THR A 87 19.80 -15.04 6.26
C THR A 87 19.05 -15.75 7.39
N ALA A 88 17.80 -15.38 7.61
CA ALA A 88 16.93 -16.05 8.56
C ALA A 88 16.56 -17.48 8.08
N PRO A 89 16.11 -18.38 8.98
CA PRO A 89 15.73 -19.75 8.59
C PRO A 89 14.63 -19.83 7.53
N ASP A 90 13.82 -18.80 7.39
CA ASP A 90 12.77 -18.66 6.38
C ASP A 90 13.24 -17.99 5.07
N GLY A 91 14.53 -17.76 4.93
CA GLY A 91 15.15 -17.17 3.74
C GLY A 91 15.15 -15.63 3.72
N ARG A 92 14.58 -14.95 4.70
CA ARG A 92 14.57 -13.49 4.75
C ARG A 92 15.98 -12.93 5.03
N PRO A 93 16.37 -11.82 4.35
CA PRO A 93 17.64 -11.17 4.62
C PRO A 93 17.62 -10.47 5.99
N ILE A 94 18.68 -10.66 6.77
CA ILE A 94 18.94 -9.92 8.00
C ILE A 94 19.92 -8.81 7.67
N LEU A 95 19.46 -7.54 7.73
CA LEU A 95 20.23 -6.38 7.29
C LEU A 95 21.19 -5.87 8.36
N SER A 96 20.86 -6.02 9.65
CA SER A 96 21.70 -5.56 10.74
C SER A 96 21.41 -6.33 12.03
N GLN A 97 22.43 -6.41 12.89
CA GLN A 97 22.33 -6.99 14.23
C GLN A 97 22.45 -5.94 15.34
N SER A 98 22.67 -4.67 15.02
CA SER A 98 22.88 -3.62 16.02
C SER A 98 22.01 -2.39 15.79
N GLU A 99 21.47 -1.87 16.89
CA GLU A 99 20.67 -0.63 16.92
C GLU A 99 21.44 0.60 16.39
N SER A 100 22.78 0.61 16.56
CA SER A 100 23.62 1.74 16.16
C SER A 100 23.70 1.93 14.64
N GLN A 101 23.51 0.88 13.85
CA GLN A 101 23.57 0.97 12.39
C GLN A 101 22.37 1.68 11.78
N PHE A 102 21.20 1.68 12.46
CA PHE A 102 20.01 2.39 11.99
C PHE A 102 19.93 3.86 12.41
N LYS A 103 20.76 4.30 13.35
CA LYS A 103 20.75 5.70 13.81
C LYS A 103 21.24 6.69 12.75
N THR A 104 21.93 6.22 11.73
CA THR A 104 22.48 7.02 10.61
C THR A 104 21.86 6.64 9.28
N THR A 105 20.58 6.30 9.27
CA THR A 105 19.91 5.79 8.07
C THR A 105 19.86 6.82 6.96
N LYS A 106 20.32 6.39 5.79
CA LYS A 106 20.13 7.08 4.52
C LYS A 106 19.09 6.31 3.72
N PHE A 107 18.10 7.01 3.20
CA PHE A 107 17.08 6.40 2.36
C PHE A 107 17.23 6.86 0.92
N GLY A 108 17.22 5.91 -0.02
CA GLY A 108 17.10 6.16 -1.43
C GLY A 108 15.69 5.82 -1.90
N LEU A 109 15.11 6.68 -2.75
CA LEU A 109 13.85 6.44 -3.43
C LEU A 109 14.14 5.73 -4.76
N TYR A 110 13.48 4.60 -4.98
CA TYR A 110 13.60 3.73 -6.16
C TYR A 110 12.23 3.43 -6.74
N THR A 111 12.19 3.07 -8.02
CA THR A 111 11.02 2.53 -8.69
C THR A 111 11.13 1.01 -8.75
N ASN A 112 10.04 0.32 -8.52
CA ASN A 112 9.93 -1.13 -8.61
C ASN A 112 8.74 -1.50 -9.48
N ASP A 113 8.94 -2.54 -10.30
CA ASP A 113 7.91 -3.14 -11.14
C ASP A 113 7.13 -4.21 -10.38
N GLY A 114 6.05 -4.68 -10.99
CA GLY A 114 5.35 -5.90 -10.60
C GLY A 114 4.03 -5.68 -9.84
N ALA A 115 3.61 -4.44 -9.57
CA ALA A 115 2.25 -4.18 -9.12
C ALA A 115 1.29 -4.42 -10.29
N GLN A 116 0.24 -5.21 -10.07
CA GLN A 116 -0.70 -5.62 -11.10
C GLN A 116 -2.13 -5.57 -10.57
N ARG A 117 -3.05 -5.22 -11.46
CA ARG A 117 -4.48 -5.24 -11.17
C ARG A 117 -5.23 -5.90 -12.31
N GLU A 118 -5.94 -6.98 -12.00
CA GLU A 118 -6.90 -7.59 -12.88
C GLU A 118 -8.30 -7.46 -12.29
N VAL A 119 -9.24 -6.98 -13.09
CA VAL A 119 -10.64 -6.87 -12.69
C VAL A 119 -11.51 -7.42 -13.81
N PHE A 120 -12.34 -8.39 -13.45
CA PHE A 120 -13.40 -8.90 -14.33
C PHE A 120 -14.74 -8.60 -13.72
N SER A 121 -15.65 -8.02 -14.46
CA SER A 121 -17.01 -7.77 -14.02
C SER A 121 -18.05 -8.17 -15.06
N VAL A 122 -19.16 -8.67 -14.59
CA VAL A 122 -20.35 -8.92 -15.38
C VAL A 122 -21.56 -8.30 -14.69
N GLN A 123 -22.45 -7.72 -15.47
CA GLN A 123 -23.68 -7.12 -14.99
C GLN A 123 -24.82 -7.42 -15.95
N MET A 124 -26.00 -7.65 -15.40
CA MET A 124 -27.24 -7.66 -16.14
C MET A 124 -28.19 -6.61 -15.53
N SER A 125 -28.82 -5.84 -16.39
CA SER A 125 -29.80 -4.85 -15.97
C SER A 125 -31.05 -4.88 -16.87
N ARG A 126 -32.17 -4.48 -16.30
CA ARG A 126 -33.45 -4.40 -17.00
C ARG A 126 -34.28 -3.23 -16.48
N LEU A 127 -34.92 -2.53 -17.38
CA LEU A 127 -36.01 -1.64 -17.05
C LEU A 127 -37.35 -2.39 -17.31
N PHE A 128 -38.33 -2.15 -16.47
CA PHE A 128 -39.69 -2.74 -16.61
C PHE A 128 -40.74 -1.71 -16.20
N ASN A 129 -42.02 -2.02 -16.50
CA ASN A 129 -43.14 -1.11 -16.25
C ASN A 129 -42.91 0.28 -16.86
N ASP A 130 -42.59 0.36 -18.15
CA ASP A 130 -42.38 1.61 -18.88
C ASP A 130 -41.36 2.56 -18.25
N GLY A 131 -40.36 2.01 -17.52
CA GLY A 131 -39.30 2.75 -16.83
C GLY A 131 -39.58 3.06 -15.37
N GLU A 132 -40.72 2.68 -14.81
CA GLU A 132 -41.07 2.84 -13.40
C GLU A 132 -40.38 1.80 -12.48
N GLY A 133 -39.76 0.79 -13.09
CA GLY A 133 -38.95 -0.23 -12.37
C GLY A 133 -37.63 -0.44 -13.05
N ALA A 134 -36.61 -0.74 -12.21
CA ALA A 134 -35.28 -1.10 -12.62
C ALA A 134 -34.73 -2.24 -11.75
N PHE A 135 -34.09 -3.19 -12.39
CA PHE A 135 -33.37 -4.27 -11.71
C PHE A 135 -31.95 -4.36 -12.26
N SER A 136 -30.98 -4.56 -11.41
CA SER A 136 -29.65 -4.95 -11.84
C SER A 136 -29.03 -5.96 -10.88
N ILE A 137 -28.22 -6.86 -11.43
CA ILE A 137 -27.38 -7.79 -10.69
C ILE A 137 -26.01 -7.81 -11.34
N GLY A 138 -24.96 -7.79 -10.53
CA GLY A 138 -23.61 -7.81 -11.04
C GLY A 138 -22.67 -8.55 -10.12
N TYR A 139 -21.62 -9.08 -10.71
CA TYR A 139 -20.53 -9.76 -10.04
C TYR A 139 -19.20 -9.18 -10.52
N THR A 140 -18.28 -8.98 -9.58
CA THR A 140 -16.91 -8.54 -9.85
C THR A 140 -15.94 -9.48 -9.15
N HIS A 141 -14.91 -9.88 -9.88
CA HIS A 141 -13.72 -10.56 -9.38
C HIS A 141 -12.52 -9.64 -9.57
N GLN A 142 -11.67 -9.53 -8.53
CA GLN A 142 -10.45 -8.74 -8.56
C GLN A 142 -9.28 -9.59 -8.10
N ASN A 143 -8.15 -9.38 -8.74
CA ASN A 143 -6.83 -9.83 -8.29
C ASN A 143 -5.91 -8.61 -8.35
N ILE A 144 -5.42 -8.16 -7.20
CA ILE A 144 -4.65 -6.93 -7.10
C ILE A 144 -3.40 -7.20 -6.29
N ASP A 145 -2.25 -7.11 -6.96
CA ASP A 145 -0.95 -7.11 -6.31
C ASP A 145 -0.39 -5.68 -6.22
N MET A 146 0.22 -5.36 -5.10
CA MET A 146 0.88 -4.08 -4.86
C MET A 146 2.22 -4.30 -4.15
N ILE A 147 3.15 -3.38 -4.32
CA ILE A 147 4.42 -3.40 -3.62
C ILE A 147 4.27 -2.72 -2.27
N CYS A 148 3.87 -1.47 -2.27
CA CYS A 148 3.63 -0.69 -1.06
C CYS A 148 2.99 0.65 -1.38
N SER A 149 1.92 1.02 -0.69
CA SER A 149 1.39 2.37 -0.81
C SER A 149 2.21 3.34 0.06
N MET A 150 2.77 4.37 -0.56
CA MET A 150 3.42 5.47 0.16
C MET A 150 2.37 6.37 0.81
N GLN A 151 2.13 6.18 2.11
CA GLN A 151 1.05 6.85 2.85
C GLN A 151 1.56 7.92 3.83
N SER A 152 2.87 8.14 3.90
CA SER A 152 3.48 9.05 4.84
C SER A 152 4.29 10.14 4.13
N SER A 153 4.45 11.27 4.80
CA SER A 153 5.30 12.38 4.34
C SER A 153 6.80 12.17 4.56
N THR A 154 7.22 11.08 5.20
CA THR A 154 8.63 10.81 5.49
C THR A 154 9.07 9.46 4.92
N SER A 155 10.30 9.42 4.39
CA SER A 155 10.97 8.22 3.89
C SER A 155 10.96 7.06 4.89
N HIS A 156 11.35 7.37 6.10
CA HIS A 156 11.40 6.45 7.21
C HIS A 156 10.05 5.75 7.49
N SER A 157 8.98 6.53 7.58
CA SER A 157 7.64 5.98 7.84
C SER A 157 7.12 5.15 6.67
N ASN A 158 7.38 5.58 5.43
CA ASN A 158 7.02 4.80 4.25
C ASN A 158 7.79 3.48 4.17
N TYR A 159 9.08 3.51 4.51
CA TYR A 159 9.89 2.30 4.59
C TYR A 159 9.38 1.34 5.67
N GLY A 160 9.09 1.84 6.88
CA GLY A 160 8.72 1.00 8.03
C GLY A 160 7.29 0.48 8.02
N LYS A 161 6.34 1.20 7.43
CA LYS A 161 4.90 0.85 7.51
C LYS A 161 4.42 -0.21 6.51
N CYS A 162 5.28 -0.66 5.63
CA CYS A 162 4.93 -1.62 4.61
C CYS A 162 5.49 -3.00 4.94
N PRO A 163 4.68 -3.95 5.40
CA PRO A 163 5.13 -5.31 5.67
C PRO A 163 5.71 -5.95 4.40
N ALA A 164 6.90 -6.49 4.51
CA ALA A 164 7.58 -7.16 3.40
C ALA A 164 8.48 -8.29 3.92
N SER A 165 8.67 -9.30 3.10
CA SER A 165 9.66 -10.36 3.37
C SER A 165 11.08 -9.86 3.17
N ASP A 166 11.29 -8.96 2.21
CA ASP A 166 12.54 -8.25 2.00
C ASP A 166 12.26 -6.75 1.93
N PHE A 167 12.79 -5.98 2.89
CA PHE A 167 12.59 -4.54 2.96
C PHE A 167 13.43 -3.77 1.94
N GLN A 168 14.51 -4.37 1.42
CA GLN A 168 15.37 -3.74 0.42
C GLN A 168 14.88 -3.99 -1.01
N TYR A 169 14.43 -5.22 -1.28
CA TYR A 169 13.97 -5.65 -2.60
C TYR A 169 12.54 -6.17 -2.50
N ARG A 170 11.61 -5.25 -2.35
CA ARG A 170 10.20 -5.55 -2.20
C ARG A 170 9.63 -6.11 -3.49
N SER A 171 8.93 -7.21 -3.37
CA SER A 171 8.11 -7.80 -4.44
C SER A 171 6.64 -7.44 -4.23
N ALA A 172 5.90 -7.39 -5.31
CA ALA A 172 4.46 -7.26 -5.25
C ALA A 172 3.83 -8.46 -4.51
N SER A 173 2.80 -8.17 -3.77
CA SER A 173 2.01 -9.13 -3.03
C SER A 173 0.56 -8.67 -2.97
N ARG A 174 -0.33 -9.56 -2.57
CA ARG A 174 -1.77 -9.29 -2.50
C ARG A 174 -2.09 -7.98 -1.78
N SER A 175 -2.83 -7.13 -2.43
CA SER A 175 -3.17 -5.80 -1.92
C SER A 175 -4.14 -5.87 -0.75
N ILE A 176 -3.89 -5.06 0.29
CA ILE A 176 -4.83 -4.88 1.41
C ILE A 176 -6.15 -4.22 0.99
N TYR A 177 -6.22 -3.64 -0.19
CA TYR A 177 -7.43 -3.00 -0.75
C TYR A 177 -8.23 -3.92 -1.66
N GLU A 178 -7.77 -5.15 -1.89
CA GLU A 178 -8.46 -6.10 -2.75
C GLU A 178 -9.76 -6.57 -2.12
N THR A 179 -10.84 -6.49 -2.88
CA THR A 179 -12.08 -7.21 -2.62
C THR A 179 -12.23 -8.28 -3.69
N GLU A 180 -11.70 -9.48 -3.42
CA GLU A 180 -11.58 -10.55 -4.42
C GLU A 180 -12.90 -10.87 -5.11
N HIS A 181 -14.00 -10.95 -4.34
CA HIS A 181 -15.33 -11.24 -4.87
C HIS A 181 -16.34 -10.21 -4.36
N ARG A 182 -17.15 -9.69 -5.27
CA ARG A 182 -18.26 -8.80 -4.96
C ARG A 182 -19.47 -9.16 -5.79
N LEU A 183 -20.59 -9.47 -5.14
CA LEU A 183 -21.91 -9.66 -5.75
C LEU A 183 -22.80 -8.52 -5.25
N PHE A 184 -23.54 -7.89 -6.18
CA PHE A 184 -24.56 -6.92 -5.81
C PHE A 184 -25.84 -7.13 -6.60
N ALA A 185 -26.94 -6.71 -6.04
CA ALA A 185 -28.23 -6.62 -6.74
C ALA A 185 -28.97 -5.37 -6.28
N THR A 186 -29.64 -4.71 -7.22
CA THR A 186 -30.49 -3.55 -6.96
C THR A 186 -31.87 -3.77 -7.56
N LEU A 187 -32.88 -3.33 -6.85
CA LEU A 187 -34.27 -3.27 -7.36
C LEU A 187 -34.83 -1.92 -6.99
N SER A 188 -35.41 -1.24 -7.97
CA SER A 188 -36.20 -0.03 -7.77
C SER A 188 -37.57 -0.25 -8.41
N SER A 189 -38.64 0.15 -7.75
CA SER A 189 -39.98 0.05 -8.27
C SER A 189 -40.87 1.16 -7.74
N THR A 190 -41.53 1.86 -8.60
CA THR A 190 -42.45 2.97 -8.29
C THR A 190 -43.92 2.51 -8.40
N HIS A 191 -44.71 2.84 -7.40
CA HIS A 191 -46.13 2.49 -7.32
C HIS A 191 -46.92 3.72 -6.87
N TYR A 192 -48.18 3.81 -7.34
CA TYR A 192 -49.07 4.94 -7.08
C TYR A 192 -50.22 4.54 -6.15
N PHE A 193 -49.87 4.15 -4.88
CA PHE A 193 -50.86 3.65 -3.89
C PHE A 193 -51.88 4.70 -3.46
N PHE A 194 -51.54 5.98 -3.51
CA PHE A 194 -52.34 7.08 -2.99
C PHE A 194 -52.86 8.02 -4.11
N GLY A 195 -52.80 7.56 -5.35
CA GLY A 195 -53.23 8.31 -6.54
C GLY A 195 -52.08 8.67 -7.48
N PRO A 196 -52.40 9.09 -8.73
CA PRO A 196 -51.37 9.28 -9.76
C PRO A 196 -50.38 10.40 -9.51
N GLU A 197 -50.71 11.33 -8.60
CA GLU A 197 -49.82 12.43 -8.21
C GLU A 197 -48.96 12.11 -6.98
N SER A 198 -49.06 10.87 -6.44
CA SER A 198 -48.36 10.47 -5.23
C SER A 198 -47.53 9.19 -5.42
N PRO A 199 -46.41 9.25 -6.19
CA PRO A 199 -45.59 8.11 -6.45
C PRO A 199 -44.87 7.68 -5.15
N THR A 200 -44.81 6.36 -4.91
CA THR A 200 -44.05 5.74 -3.85
C THR A 200 -43.01 4.82 -4.46
N THR A 201 -41.72 5.11 -4.24
CA THR A 201 -40.61 4.32 -4.80
C THR A 201 -39.97 3.47 -3.70
N PHE A 202 -39.88 2.17 -3.97
CA PHE A 202 -39.15 1.21 -3.13
C PHE A 202 -37.81 0.95 -3.78
N ASN A 203 -36.75 1.04 -2.97
CA ASN A 203 -35.40 0.69 -3.37
C ASN A 203 -34.86 -0.41 -2.47
N LEU A 204 -34.39 -1.49 -3.07
CA LEU A 204 -33.70 -2.59 -2.40
C LEU A 204 -32.28 -2.68 -2.95
N PHE A 205 -31.31 -2.76 -2.05
CA PHE A 205 -29.91 -3.01 -2.36
C PHE A 205 -29.42 -4.22 -1.57
N PHE A 206 -28.79 -5.15 -2.27
CA PHE A 206 -28.10 -6.30 -1.69
C PHE A 206 -26.64 -6.28 -2.11
N GLU A 207 -25.73 -6.51 -1.18
CA GLU A 207 -24.31 -6.69 -1.43
C GLU A 207 -23.78 -7.85 -0.61
N ARG A 208 -22.93 -8.67 -1.26
CA ARG A 208 -22.07 -9.65 -0.62
C ARG A 208 -20.66 -9.51 -1.19
N LYS A 209 -19.68 -9.35 -0.31
CA LYS A 209 -18.27 -9.20 -0.71
C LYS A 209 -17.34 -10.00 0.17
N SER A 210 -16.17 -10.36 -0.36
CA SER A 210 -15.07 -10.94 0.40
C SER A 210 -14.56 -9.94 1.45
N GLY A 211 -14.03 -10.46 2.55
CA GLY A 211 -13.23 -9.65 3.48
C GLY A 211 -11.97 -9.13 2.81
N LEU A 212 -11.41 -8.05 3.36
CA LEU A 212 -10.12 -7.54 2.93
C LEU A 212 -8.99 -8.48 3.40
N PRO A 213 -7.94 -8.65 2.61
CA PRO A 213 -6.73 -9.32 3.05
C PRO A 213 -6.13 -8.66 4.27
N GLY A 214 -5.55 -9.46 5.15
CA GLY A 214 -4.85 -8.99 6.34
C GLY A 214 -3.47 -9.61 6.43
N THR A 215 -2.55 -8.90 7.06
CA THR A 215 -1.18 -9.36 7.29
C THR A 215 -0.95 -9.50 8.79
N VAL A 216 -0.38 -10.63 9.20
CA VAL A 216 0.00 -10.86 10.60
C VAL A 216 1.46 -10.49 10.78
N THR A 217 1.71 -9.59 11.73
CA THR A 217 3.05 -9.09 12.06
C THR A 217 3.37 -9.33 13.53
N PHE A 218 4.66 -9.30 13.87
CA PHE A 218 5.09 -9.33 15.26
C PHE A 218 4.67 -8.05 15.99
N ASP A 219 4.14 -8.21 17.21
CA ASP A 219 3.96 -7.09 18.12
C ASP A 219 5.31 -6.68 18.74
N THR A 220 5.67 -5.42 18.56
CA THR A 220 6.92 -4.86 19.09
C THR A 220 6.80 -4.32 20.52
N PHE A 221 5.57 -4.21 21.07
CA PHE A 221 5.34 -3.53 22.34
C PHE A 221 5.53 -4.37 23.59
N SER A 222 5.28 -5.67 23.53
CA SER A 222 5.12 -6.49 24.73
C SER A 222 6.32 -7.39 25.07
N SER A 223 7.35 -7.46 24.23
CA SER A 223 8.46 -8.41 24.42
C SER A 223 9.76 -7.76 24.85
N PRO A 224 10.47 -8.34 25.84
CA PRO A 224 11.83 -7.92 26.23
C PRO A 224 12.87 -8.03 25.10
N GLY A 225 12.55 -8.71 24.01
CA GLY A 225 13.39 -8.88 22.81
C GLY A 225 13.17 -7.84 21.72
N ARG A 226 12.91 -6.61 22.06
CA ARG A 226 12.57 -5.46 21.18
C ARG A 226 13.51 -5.20 19.99
N TYR A 227 14.67 -5.84 19.96
CA TYR A 227 15.71 -5.65 18.94
C TYR A 227 15.54 -6.59 17.73
N GLN A 228 14.65 -7.55 17.80
CA GLN A 228 14.52 -8.57 16.76
C GLN A 228 13.93 -8.00 15.45
N THR A 229 13.08 -6.98 15.52
CA THR A 229 12.49 -6.36 14.34
C THR A 229 13.48 -5.50 13.56
N GLN A 230 14.48 -4.94 14.21
CA GLN A 230 15.53 -4.13 13.58
C GLN A 230 16.45 -4.97 12.70
N ALA A 231 16.60 -6.26 13.00
CA ALA A 231 17.43 -7.16 12.22
C ALA A 231 17.03 -7.24 10.74
N PHE A 232 15.75 -7.05 10.44
CA PHE A 232 15.21 -7.11 9.09
C PHE A 232 15.15 -5.73 8.39
N GLY A 233 15.75 -4.70 8.95
CA GLY A 233 15.79 -3.37 8.36
C GLY A 233 14.68 -2.45 8.79
N HIS A 234 13.95 -2.79 9.85
CA HIS A 234 12.90 -1.94 10.39
C HIS A 234 13.43 -1.12 11.57
N GLU A 235 13.39 0.22 11.48
CA GLU A 235 13.74 1.07 12.63
C GLU A 235 12.55 1.17 13.58
N ARG A 236 12.82 0.95 14.87
CA ARG A 236 11.82 1.11 15.92
C ARG A 236 11.36 2.56 16.02
N ARG A 237 10.09 2.83 15.80
CA ARG A 237 9.40 4.00 16.31
C ARG A 237 8.52 3.62 17.52
N THR A 238 8.33 4.57 18.40
CA THR A 238 7.78 4.39 19.74
C THR A 238 6.31 4.00 19.79
N ASN A 239 5.55 4.03 18.68
CA ASN A 239 4.10 3.87 18.78
C ASN A 239 3.37 3.06 17.69
N ASP A 240 3.97 2.63 16.54
CA ASP A 240 3.11 2.10 15.47
C ASP A 240 3.71 1.00 14.56
N ASP A 241 4.89 0.49 14.82
CA ASP A 241 5.64 -0.10 13.71
C ASP A 241 6.00 -1.58 13.90
N SER A 242 5.02 -2.45 13.81
CA SER A 242 5.21 -3.89 13.66
C SER A 242 4.98 -4.32 12.19
N ALA A 243 5.79 -3.79 11.27
CA ALA A 243 5.72 -4.21 9.86
C ALA A 243 6.47 -5.52 9.58
N GLN A 244 7.12 -6.11 10.59
CA GLN A 244 7.84 -7.35 10.46
C GLN A 244 6.88 -8.53 10.37
N LEU A 245 6.88 -9.24 9.25
CA LEU A 245 6.04 -10.42 9.04
C LEU A 245 6.32 -11.52 10.06
N LEU A 246 5.26 -12.18 10.52
CA LEU A 246 5.38 -13.35 11.37
C LEU A 246 6.10 -14.46 10.60
N TYR A 247 7.04 -15.15 11.29
CA TYR A 247 7.68 -16.33 10.74
C TYR A 247 6.71 -17.51 10.72
N ILE A 248 6.49 -18.08 9.55
CA ILE A 248 5.72 -19.31 9.38
C ILE A 248 6.74 -20.40 8.99
N PRO A 249 7.06 -21.37 9.89
CA PRO A 249 7.98 -22.44 9.55
C PRO A 249 7.42 -23.28 8.38
N SER A 250 8.24 -23.49 7.34
CA SER A 250 7.91 -24.47 6.31
C SER A 250 8.03 -25.88 6.92
N GLY A 251 6.91 -26.65 6.96
CA GLY A 251 6.94 -28.05 7.37
C GLY A 251 6.27 -28.36 8.71
N VAL A 252 5.46 -27.47 9.26
CA VAL A 252 4.48 -27.82 10.29
C VAL A 252 3.22 -28.34 9.57
N ASN A 253 3.22 -29.63 9.26
CA ASN A 253 2.03 -30.40 8.87
C ASN A 253 1.36 -30.96 10.13
#